data_845f4207c1ba272de9e5b25d74a89df1
#
_entry.id   845f4207c1ba272de9e5b25d74a89df1
#
_cell.length_a   1.000
_cell.length_b   1.000
_cell.length_c   1.000
_cell.angle_alpha   90.00
_cell.angle_beta   90.00
_cell.angle_gamma   90.00
#
_symmetry.space_group_name_H-M   'P 1'
#
loop_
_entity.id
_entity.type
_entity.pdbx_description
1 polymer ?
#
loop_
_entity_poly.entity_id
_entity_poly.type
_entity_poly.pdbx_seq_one_letter_code
_entity_poly.pdbx_strand_id
1 'polypeptide(L)'
;MSRTNLMTLVNNTRTKTTESSEKTTVTTYDYQYEKDGPAIYRQSFATIRAEADLAALPADVSQVAVRMIHACGMVDLVRDLVYTPDAVARARAALRAGAPIFTDVRMVASGVTRKRLPADNDVLCTLSDPAVPELAAKLGTTRSAAALELWRDRLEGSVVAVGNAPTALFRLLEMIDEGAPRPAVVIGVPVGFVGAAESKDALAAHPSGLDHIVVRGRRGGSAIAAAALNAIASEEE
;
A
#
# COMPACT_ATOMS: atom_id res chain seq x y z
N MET A 1 -35.06 -5.82 -8.83
CA MET A 1 -35.31 -5.24 -10.17
C MET A 1 -34.14 -4.30 -10.41
N SER A 2 -33.26 -4.46 -11.26
CA SER A 2 -33.08 -4.85 -12.63
C SER A 2 -31.62 -5.33 -12.80
N ARG A 3 -31.44 -6.61 -13.12
CA ARG A 3 -30.17 -7.15 -13.63
C ARG A 3 -30.20 -6.97 -15.14
N THR A 4 -29.69 -5.88 -15.66
CA THR A 4 -29.49 -5.76 -17.12
C THR A 4 -28.50 -4.61 -17.35
N ASN A 5 -27.29 -4.96 -17.79
CA ASN A 5 -26.38 -4.21 -18.64
C ASN A 5 -24.90 -4.35 -18.23
N LEU A 6 -24.45 -5.60 -18.02
CA LEU A 6 -23.00 -5.87 -17.96
C LEU A 6 -22.51 -6.82 -19.06
N MET A 7 -23.35 -7.12 -20.06
CA MET A 7 -23.03 -8.15 -21.08
C MET A 7 -22.90 -7.61 -22.52
N THR A 8 -22.77 -6.30 -22.73
CA THR A 8 -22.74 -5.73 -24.10
C THR A 8 -21.36 -5.26 -24.57
N LEU A 9 -20.31 -5.43 -23.76
CA LEU A 9 -18.97 -4.89 -24.10
C LEU A 9 -18.02 -5.90 -24.79
N VAL A 10 -18.44 -7.14 -25.04
CA VAL A 10 -17.53 -8.17 -25.60
C VAL A 10 -17.80 -8.56 -27.06
N ASN A 11 -18.84 -8.05 -27.71
CA ASN A 11 -19.28 -8.54 -29.01
C ASN A 11 -19.08 -7.59 -30.20
N ASN A 12 -18.02 -6.79 -30.25
CA ASN A 12 -17.70 -6.06 -31.48
C ASN A 12 -16.23 -6.29 -31.89
N THR A 13 -15.89 -7.55 -32.13
CA THR A 13 -14.65 -7.92 -32.82
C THR A 13 -14.80 -7.72 -34.31
N ARG A 14 -14.31 -6.61 -34.86
CA ARG A 14 -14.08 -6.47 -36.30
C ARG A 14 -12.78 -7.11 -36.68
N THR A 15 -12.82 -8.23 -37.39
CA THR A 15 -11.65 -8.84 -38.04
C THR A 15 -11.29 -8.01 -39.29
N LYS A 16 -10.10 -7.42 -39.31
CA LYS A 16 -9.50 -6.88 -40.55
C LYS A 16 -8.52 -7.91 -41.07
N THR A 17 -8.79 -8.43 -42.27
CA THR A 17 -7.84 -9.30 -43.00
C THR A 17 -7.02 -8.42 -43.93
N THR A 18 -5.69 -8.38 -43.72
CA THR A 18 -4.76 -7.81 -44.73
C THR A 18 -4.02 -8.95 -45.38
N GLU A 19 -4.14 -9.05 -46.72
CA GLU A 19 -3.34 -10.00 -47.52
C GLU A 19 -1.93 -9.41 -47.70
N SER A 20 -0.89 -10.12 -47.24
CA SER A 20 0.49 -9.88 -47.62
C SER A 20 0.93 -10.99 -48.59
N SER A 21 1.94 -10.71 -49.43
CA SER A 21 2.41 -11.58 -50.53
C SER A 21 3.00 -12.94 -50.09
N GLU A 22 3.08 -13.23 -48.82
CA GLU A 22 3.34 -14.54 -48.25
C GLU A 22 2.12 -14.98 -47.43
N LYS A 23 1.62 -16.20 -47.69
CA LYS A 23 0.35 -16.77 -47.17
C LYS A 23 0.29 -16.92 -45.64
N THR A 24 0.60 -15.89 -44.89
CA THR A 24 0.39 -15.88 -43.44
C THR A 24 -0.78 -14.96 -43.15
N THR A 25 -1.95 -15.50 -42.85
CA THR A 25 -3.11 -14.73 -42.42
C THR A 25 -2.89 -14.28 -41.00
N VAL A 26 -2.57 -13.01 -40.80
CA VAL A 26 -2.50 -12.39 -39.48
C VAL A 26 -3.90 -11.91 -39.09
N THR A 27 -4.50 -12.52 -38.08
CA THR A 27 -5.75 -12.06 -37.50
C THR A 27 -5.44 -10.97 -36.49
N THR A 28 -5.83 -9.75 -36.77
CA THR A 28 -5.74 -8.63 -35.81
C THR A 28 -7.11 -8.42 -35.14
N TYR A 29 -7.09 -8.28 -33.81
CA TYR A 29 -8.27 -7.98 -33.01
C TYR A 29 -8.31 -6.49 -32.70
N ASP A 30 -9.45 -5.85 -32.88
CA ASP A 30 -9.68 -4.45 -32.49
C ASP A 30 -10.39 -4.43 -31.13
N TYR A 31 -9.58 -4.26 -30.07
CA TYR A 31 -10.10 -4.18 -28.71
C TYR A 31 -10.64 -2.77 -28.42
N GLN A 32 -11.88 -2.70 -27.98
CA GLN A 32 -12.52 -1.46 -27.58
C GLN A 32 -12.30 -1.25 -26.06
N TYR A 33 -11.52 -0.25 -25.69
CA TYR A 33 -11.25 0.11 -24.30
C TYR A 33 -10.94 1.60 -24.19
N GLU A 34 -11.08 2.16 -22.96
CA GLU A 34 -10.68 3.54 -22.70
C GLU A 34 -9.16 3.67 -22.78
N LYS A 35 -8.68 4.71 -23.48
CA LYS A 35 -7.25 4.97 -23.71
C LYS A 35 -6.75 6.23 -23.03
N ASP A 36 -7.66 7.05 -22.47
CA ASP A 36 -7.32 8.22 -21.66
C ASP A 36 -7.05 7.81 -20.22
N GLY A 37 -5.76 7.75 -19.82
CA GLY A 37 -5.35 7.38 -18.47
C GLY A 37 -6.05 8.21 -17.37
N PRO A 38 -6.07 9.55 -17.45
CA PRO A 38 -6.83 10.39 -16.52
C PRO A 38 -8.32 10.04 -16.45
N ALA A 39 -8.98 9.72 -17.57
CA ALA A 39 -10.37 9.29 -17.58
C ALA A 39 -10.57 7.96 -16.85
N ILE A 40 -9.66 6.99 -17.05
CA ILE A 40 -9.66 5.70 -16.35
C ILE A 40 -9.58 5.91 -14.83
N TYR A 41 -8.68 6.77 -14.36
CA TYR A 41 -8.55 7.09 -12.92
C TYR A 41 -9.84 7.71 -12.37
N ARG A 42 -10.38 8.73 -13.02
CA ARG A 42 -11.64 9.37 -12.58
C ARG A 42 -12.79 8.38 -12.50
N GLN A 43 -12.95 7.55 -13.52
CA GLN A 43 -14.00 6.52 -13.56
C GLN A 43 -13.80 5.47 -12.47
N SER A 44 -12.56 4.99 -12.27
CA SER A 44 -12.22 4.02 -11.22
C SER A 44 -12.56 4.56 -9.83
N PHE A 45 -12.14 5.78 -9.51
CA PHE A 45 -12.41 6.38 -8.20
C PHE A 45 -13.90 6.67 -8.00
N ALA A 46 -14.61 7.11 -9.04
CA ALA A 46 -16.06 7.30 -8.97
C ALA A 46 -16.79 5.97 -8.67
N THR A 47 -16.37 4.88 -9.35
CA THR A 47 -16.93 3.54 -9.13
C THR A 47 -16.66 3.07 -7.71
N ILE A 48 -15.43 3.21 -7.21
CA ILE A 48 -15.07 2.84 -5.84
C ILE A 48 -15.92 3.60 -4.82
N ARG A 49 -16.11 4.92 -5.00
CA ARG A 49 -16.94 5.72 -4.11
C ARG A 49 -18.42 5.35 -4.14
N ALA A 50 -18.91 4.84 -5.27
CA ALA A 50 -20.29 4.37 -5.40
C ALA A 50 -20.52 3.00 -4.76
N GLU A 51 -19.49 2.14 -4.71
CA GLU A 51 -19.63 0.75 -4.29
C GLU A 51 -19.10 0.48 -2.86
N ALA A 52 -18.10 1.24 -2.40
CA ALA A 52 -17.53 1.06 -1.07
C ALA A 52 -18.32 1.81 0.00
N ASP A 53 -18.47 1.20 1.18
CA ASP A 53 -19.10 1.83 2.34
C ASP A 53 -18.13 2.78 3.04
N LEU A 54 -18.03 4.02 2.52
CA LEU A 54 -17.11 5.04 3.01
C LEU A 54 -17.76 6.03 4.01
N ALA A 55 -19.08 5.94 4.22
CA ALA A 55 -19.84 6.93 4.94
C ALA A 55 -19.42 7.12 6.41
N ALA A 56 -18.91 6.05 7.04
CA ALA A 56 -18.45 6.09 8.43
C ALA A 56 -16.99 6.57 8.59
N LEU A 57 -16.25 6.74 7.48
CA LEU A 57 -14.84 7.13 7.52
C LEU A 57 -14.68 8.66 7.53
N PRO A 58 -13.72 9.21 8.29
CA PRO A 58 -13.26 10.59 8.10
C PRO A 58 -12.81 10.83 6.66
N ALA A 59 -12.94 12.07 6.18
CA ALA A 59 -12.68 12.39 4.77
C ALA A 59 -11.25 12.03 4.31
N ASP A 60 -10.25 12.28 5.16
CA ASP A 60 -8.85 11.95 4.89
C ASP A 60 -8.59 10.45 4.87
N VAL A 61 -9.19 9.68 5.78
CA VAL A 61 -9.12 8.21 5.80
C VAL A 61 -9.86 7.62 4.59
N SER A 62 -11.02 8.18 4.23
CA SER A 62 -11.77 7.78 3.04
C SER A 62 -10.94 7.92 1.77
N GLN A 63 -10.18 9.02 1.63
CA GLN A 63 -9.27 9.22 0.49
C GLN A 63 -8.17 8.15 0.44
N VAL A 64 -7.59 7.81 1.60
CA VAL A 64 -6.60 6.71 1.70
C VAL A 64 -7.24 5.38 1.32
N ALA A 65 -8.43 5.07 1.85
CA ALA A 65 -9.16 3.84 1.56
C ALA A 65 -9.46 3.68 0.06
N VAL A 66 -9.93 4.74 -0.62
CA VAL A 66 -10.20 4.73 -2.06
C VAL A 66 -8.96 4.33 -2.86
N ARG A 67 -7.78 4.87 -2.54
CA ARG A 67 -6.55 4.48 -3.23
C ARG A 67 -6.09 3.06 -2.91
N MET A 68 -6.27 2.61 -1.65
CA MET A 68 -5.99 1.23 -1.27
C MET A 68 -6.89 0.25 -2.04
N ILE A 69 -8.18 0.56 -2.16
CA ILE A 69 -9.14 -0.22 -2.94
C ILE A 69 -8.77 -0.22 -4.43
N HIS A 70 -8.43 0.94 -4.99
CA HIS A 70 -7.98 1.02 -6.38
C HIS A 70 -6.79 0.09 -6.67
N ALA A 71 -5.85 -0.03 -5.73
CA ALA A 71 -4.65 -0.86 -5.88
C ALA A 71 -4.92 -2.37 -5.81
N CYS A 72 -6.06 -2.80 -5.24
CA CYS A 72 -6.37 -4.23 -5.06
C CYS A 72 -7.69 -4.68 -5.70
N GLY A 73 -8.56 -3.76 -6.12
CA GLY A 73 -9.86 -4.07 -6.71
C GLY A 73 -10.90 -4.62 -5.72
N MET A 74 -10.69 -4.47 -4.40
CA MET A 74 -11.54 -5.04 -3.35
C MET A 74 -12.26 -3.94 -2.57
N VAL A 75 -13.50 -3.63 -2.92
CA VAL A 75 -14.30 -2.57 -2.26
C VAL A 75 -14.64 -2.89 -0.80
N ASP A 76 -14.70 -4.17 -0.45
CA ASP A 76 -14.96 -4.64 0.90
C ASP A 76 -13.75 -4.54 1.85
N LEU A 77 -12.57 -4.11 1.35
CA LEU A 77 -11.38 -3.84 2.18
C LEU A 77 -11.67 -2.84 3.30
N VAL A 78 -12.59 -1.92 3.10
CA VAL A 78 -13.01 -0.91 4.09
C VAL A 78 -13.48 -1.55 5.41
N ARG A 79 -14.12 -2.73 5.36
CA ARG A 79 -14.62 -3.44 6.54
C ARG A 79 -13.51 -3.88 7.49
N ASP A 80 -12.32 -4.11 6.93
CA ASP A 80 -11.14 -4.58 7.67
C ASP A 80 -10.17 -3.43 8.01
N LEU A 81 -10.49 -2.19 7.58
CA LEU A 81 -9.64 -1.02 7.82
C LEU A 81 -9.75 -0.57 9.26
N VAL A 82 -8.61 -0.49 9.96
CA VAL A 82 -8.49 0.04 11.31
C VAL A 82 -7.40 1.11 11.33
N TYR A 83 -7.67 2.19 12.03
CA TYR A 83 -6.77 3.34 12.09
C TYR A 83 -6.93 4.08 13.42
N THR A 84 -5.88 4.78 13.84
CA THR A 84 -6.01 5.78 14.91
C THR A 84 -6.55 7.10 14.35
N PRO A 85 -7.31 7.89 15.14
CA PRO A 85 -8.02 9.08 14.65
C PRO A 85 -7.15 10.06 13.87
N ASP A 86 -5.89 10.27 14.30
CA ASP A 86 -4.99 11.28 13.73
C ASP A 86 -3.95 10.70 12.77
N ALA A 87 -3.99 9.40 12.47
CA ALA A 87 -2.93 8.72 11.70
C ALA A 87 -2.61 9.40 10.37
N VAL A 88 -3.63 9.74 9.58
CA VAL A 88 -3.44 10.40 8.28
C VAL A 88 -2.88 11.82 8.45
N ALA A 89 -3.42 12.58 9.38
CA ALA A 89 -2.98 13.96 9.64
C ALA A 89 -1.52 14.00 10.13
N ARG A 90 -1.14 13.11 11.03
CA ARG A 90 0.24 13.00 11.56
C ARG A 90 1.21 12.54 10.48
N ALA A 91 0.83 11.55 9.67
CA ALA A 91 1.64 11.11 8.54
C ALA A 91 1.88 12.24 7.52
N ARG A 92 0.85 13.00 7.16
CA ARG A 92 0.97 14.18 6.29
C ARG A 92 1.89 15.24 6.88
N ALA A 93 1.74 15.54 8.17
CA ALA A 93 2.60 16.51 8.85
C ALA A 93 4.06 16.06 8.84
N ALA A 94 4.35 14.79 9.15
CA ALA A 94 5.68 14.22 9.11
C ALA A 94 6.29 14.29 7.71
N LEU A 95 5.55 13.92 6.66
CA LEU A 95 6.03 13.99 5.29
C LEU A 95 6.33 15.43 4.86
N ARG A 96 5.47 16.40 5.21
CA ARG A 96 5.71 17.83 4.93
C ARG A 96 6.95 18.38 5.65
N ALA A 97 7.27 17.82 6.82
CA ALA A 97 8.48 18.13 7.57
C ALA A 97 9.74 17.45 7.02
N GLY A 98 9.66 16.68 5.93
CA GLY A 98 10.79 15.98 5.33
C GLY A 98 11.13 14.64 5.98
N ALA A 99 10.24 14.07 6.80
CA ALA A 99 10.47 12.79 7.45
C ALA A 99 10.81 11.68 6.46
N PRO A 100 11.74 10.77 6.80
CA PRO A 100 12.04 9.61 5.98
C PRO A 100 10.88 8.61 6.00
N ILE A 101 10.76 7.84 4.92
CA ILE A 101 9.82 6.74 4.77
C ILE A 101 10.62 5.44 4.80
N PHE A 102 10.35 4.59 5.78
CA PHE A 102 10.92 3.25 5.86
C PHE A 102 9.95 2.20 5.31
N THR A 103 10.48 1.28 4.52
CA THR A 103 9.69 0.22 3.89
C THR A 103 10.35 -1.14 4.11
N ASP A 104 9.54 -2.15 4.44
CA ASP A 104 10.02 -3.51 4.72
C ASP A 104 10.56 -4.22 3.47
N VAL A 105 10.04 -3.88 2.29
CA VAL A 105 10.47 -4.47 1.03
C VAL A 105 10.60 -3.43 -0.08
N ARG A 106 11.48 -3.72 -1.03
CA ARG A 106 11.75 -2.85 -2.19
C ARG A 106 10.49 -2.62 -3.04
N MET A 107 9.56 -3.58 -3.08
CA MET A 107 8.29 -3.43 -3.83
C MET A 107 7.44 -2.28 -3.27
N VAL A 108 7.37 -2.09 -1.96
CA VAL A 108 6.71 -0.92 -1.35
C VAL A 108 7.45 0.36 -1.74
N ALA A 109 8.78 0.40 -1.56
CA ALA A 109 9.59 1.57 -1.90
C ALA A 109 9.45 1.99 -3.38
N SER A 110 9.41 1.01 -4.29
CA SER A 110 9.24 1.25 -5.74
C SER A 110 7.83 1.71 -6.09
N GLY A 111 6.83 1.38 -5.28
CA GLY A 111 5.44 1.82 -5.48
C GLY A 111 5.18 3.25 -5.01
N VAL A 112 6.10 3.86 -4.26
CA VAL A 112 5.97 5.26 -3.83
C VAL A 112 6.25 6.19 -5.02
N THR A 113 5.26 7.01 -5.37
CA THR A 113 5.35 7.99 -6.44
C THR A 113 6.10 9.22 -5.95
N ARG A 114 7.42 9.29 -6.19
CA ARG A 114 8.31 10.34 -5.67
C ARG A 114 7.80 11.76 -5.90
N LYS A 115 7.26 12.06 -7.08
CA LYS A 115 6.71 13.39 -7.41
C LYS A 115 5.48 13.79 -6.60
N ARG A 116 4.87 12.87 -5.86
CA ARG A 116 3.75 13.15 -4.94
C ARG A 116 4.21 13.48 -3.53
N LEU A 117 5.47 13.23 -3.21
CA LEU A 117 6.02 13.54 -1.89
C LEU A 117 6.11 15.06 -1.71
N PRO A 118 5.67 15.60 -0.56
CA PRO A 118 5.57 17.04 -0.33
C PRO A 118 6.92 17.72 -0.06
N ALA A 119 7.95 16.94 0.22
CA ALA A 119 9.32 17.38 0.46
C ALA A 119 10.31 16.40 -0.17
N ASP A 120 11.60 16.62 0.01
CA ASP A 120 12.65 15.69 -0.43
C ASP A 120 12.77 14.52 0.56
N ASN A 121 11.68 13.74 0.67
CA ASN A 121 11.59 12.62 1.60
C ASN A 121 12.41 11.43 1.09
N ASP A 122 13.35 10.96 1.91
CA ASP A 122 14.03 9.68 1.68
C ASP A 122 13.00 8.54 1.69
N VAL A 123 13.05 7.62 0.73
CA VAL A 123 12.32 6.35 0.80
C VAL A 123 13.33 5.21 0.87
N LEU A 124 13.38 4.55 2.00
CA LEU A 124 14.44 3.64 2.40
C LEU A 124 13.92 2.21 2.52
N CYS A 125 14.67 1.27 2.00
CA CYS A 125 14.48 -0.15 2.20
C CYS A 125 15.82 -0.82 2.43
N THR A 126 16.06 -1.28 3.65
CA THR A 126 17.34 -1.86 4.09
C THR A 126 17.41 -3.37 3.89
N LEU A 127 16.37 -4.04 3.36
CA LEU A 127 16.30 -5.49 3.22
C LEU A 127 17.50 -6.11 2.46
N SER A 128 18.10 -5.36 1.55
CA SER A 128 19.24 -5.82 0.74
C SER A 128 20.57 -5.26 1.22
N ASP A 129 20.61 -4.63 2.40
CA ASP A 129 21.87 -4.17 2.99
C ASP A 129 22.79 -5.37 3.27
N PRO A 130 24.10 -5.26 2.97
CA PRO A 130 25.07 -6.33 3.19
C PRO A 130 25.14 -6.82 4.63
N ALA A 131 24.81 -5.99 5.63
CA ALA A 131 24.82 -6.37 7.05
C ALA A 131 23.64 -7.27 7.45
N VAL A 132 22.54 -7.26 6.68
CA VAL A 132 21.30 -7.95 7.06
C VAL A 132 21.45 -9.47 7.24
N PRO A 133 22.17 -10.21 6.38
CA PRO A 133 22.35 -11.65 6.59
C PRO A 133 23.03 -12.00 7.93
N GLU A 134 24.06 -11.25 8.30
CA GLU A 134 24.78 -11.44 9.58
C GLU A 134 23.89 -11.05 10.77
N LEU A 135 23.19 -9.91 10.68
CA LEU A 135 22.22 -9.48 11.70
C LEU A 135 21.12 -10.51 11.90
N ALA A 136 20.57 -11.07 10.81
CA ALA A 136 19.54 -12.10 10.89
C ALA A 136 20.04 -13.37 11.61
N ALA A 137 21.25 -13.81 11.29
CA ALA A 137 21.87 -14.96 11.95
C ALA A 137 22.12 -14.69 13.44
N LYS A 138 22.66 -13.51 13.78
CA LYS A 138 22.94 -13.10 15.16
C LYS A 138 21.68 -13.00 16.01
N LEU A 139 20.61 -12.48 15.45
CA LEU A 139 19.33 -12.30 16.14
C LEU A 139 18.43 -13.55 16.09
N GLY A 140 18.80 -14.58 15.33
CA GLY A 140 17.98 -15.78 15.15
C GLY A 140 16.63 -15.48 14.51
N THR A 141 16.55 -14.52 13.59
CA THR A 141 15.31 -14.02 13.01
C THR A 141 15.36 -13.96 11.48
N THR A 142 14.26 -13.51 10.86
CA THR A 142 14.20 -13.34 9.40
C THR A 142 15.00 -12.11 8.93
N ARG A 143 15.44 -12.12 7.67
CA ARG A 143 16.09 -10.96 7.05
C ARG A 143 15.22 -9.70 7.13
N SER A 144 13.89 -9.86 6.94
CA SER A 144 12.95 -8.72 7.01
C SER A 144 12.91 -8.11 8.40
N ALA A 145 12.92 -8.90 9.45
CA ALA A 145 12.99 -8.40 10.83
C ALA A 145 14.35 -7.77 11.12
N ALA A 146 15.45 -8.47 10.78
CA ALA A 146 16.79 -7.96 11.04
C ALA A 146 17.11 -6.64 10.31
N ALA A 147 16.54 -6.43 9.14
CA ALA A 147 16.72 -5.20 8.37
C ALA A 147 16.24 -3.94 9.11
N LEU A 148 15.29 -4.07 10.04
CA LEU A 148 14.75 -2.95 10.82
C LEU A 148 15.76 -2.41 11.84
N GLU A 149 16.74 -3.19 12.27
CA GLU A 149 17.78 -2.70 13.15
C GLU A 149 18.55 -1.50 12.56
N LEU A 150 18.65 -1.45 11.24
CA LEU A 150 19.30 -0.35 10.52
C LEU A 150 18.44 0.93 10.47
N TRP A 151 17.21 0.90 11.00
CA TRP A 151 16.33 2.09 11.08
C TRP A 151 16.46 2.83 12.41
N ARG A 152 16.97 2.15 13.45
CA ARG A 152 16.88 2.57 14.85
C ARG A 152 17.20 4.03 15.07
N ASP A 153 18.32 4.52 14.55
CA ASP A 153 18.80 5.90 14.76
C ASP A 153 17.99 6.97 13.99
N ARG A 154 17.16 6.55 13.02
CA ARG A 154 16.37 7.45 12.15
C ARG A 154 14.86 7.20 12.26
N LEU A 155 14.43 6.38 13.22
CA LEU A 155 13.05 5.96 13.34
C LEU A 155 12.15 7.07 13.89
N GLU A 156 12.70 7.99 14.70
CA GLU A 156 11.91 9.06 15.30
C GLU A 156 11.21 9.92 14.25
N GLY A 157 9.89 10.07 14.42
CA GLY A 157 9.07 10.90 13.53
C GLY A 157 8.95 10.42 12.10
N SER A 158 9.53 9.27 11.76
CA SER A 158 9.48 8.69 10.43
C SER A 158 8.08 8.16 10.07
N VAL A 159 7.84 7.90 8.79
CA VAL A 159 6.68 7.15 8.31
C VAL A 159 7.13 5.73 7.97
N VAL A 160 6.53 4.74 8.62
CA VAL A 160 6.86 3.32 8.39
C VAL A 160 5.77 2.65 7.58
N ALA A 161 6.14 1.91 6.54
CA ALA A 161 5.21 1.11 5.73
C ALA A 161 5.69 -0.34 5.64
N VAL A 162 4.98 -1.24 6.30
CA VAL A 162 5.17 -2.69 6.24
C VAL A 162 4.09 -3.29 5.37
N GLY A 163 4.44 -3.68 4.14
CA GLY A 163 3.50 -4.19 3.15
C GLY A 163 3.67 -5.67 2.83
N ASN A 164 4.71 -6.33 3.35
CA ASN A 164 4.98 -7.72 3.00
C ASN A 164 5.18 -8.62 4.22
N ALA A 165 6.14 -8.30 5.11
CA ALA A 165 6.62 -9.24 6.10
C ALA A 165 6.00 -9.01 7.49
N PRO A 166 5.16 -9.93 8.00
CA PRO A 166 4.66 -9.88 9.38
C PRO A 166 5.78 -9.80 10.41
N THR A 167 6.89 -10.49 10.17
CA THR A 167 8.05 -10.49 11.07
C THR A 167 8.74 -9.12 11.17
N ALA A 168 8.67 -8.30 10.12
CA ALA A 168 9.12 -6.91 10.19
C ALA A 168 8.20 -6.09 11.12
N LEU A 169 6.88 -6.28 11.03
CA LEU A 169 5.94 -5.56 11.87
C LEU A 169 6.10 -5.94 13.35
N PHE A 170 6.23 -7.23 13.65
CA PHE A 170 6.54 -7.68 15.02
C PHE A 170 7.85 -7.10 15.52
N ARG A 171 8.93 -7.13 14.70
CA ARG A 171 10.22 -6.57 15.12
C ARG A 171 10.14 -5.08 15.43
N LEU A 172 9.37 -4.32 14.65
CA LEU A 172 9.13 -2.91 14.93
C LEU A 172 8.55 -2.71 16.34
N LEU A 173 7.53 -3.51 16.71
CA LEU A 173 6.90 -3.44 18.02
C LEU A 173 7.88 -3.80 19.13
N GLU A 174 8.65 -4.88 18.97
CA GLU A 174 9.72 -5.26 19.91
C GLU A 174 10.74 -4.13 20.08
N MET A 175 11.18 -3.50 18.99
CA MET A 175 12.11 -2.37 19.06
C MET A 175 11.54 -1.19 19.85
N ILE A 176 10.25 -0.90 19.71
CA ILE A 176 9.57 0.14 20.50
C ILE A 176 9.52 -0.24 21.98
N ASP A 177 9.25 -1.51 22.30
CA ASP A 177 9.26 -2.02 23.68
C ASP A 177 10.69 -1.97 24.29
N GLU A 178 11.71 -2.15 23.45
CA GLU A 178 13.12 -1.98 23.81
C GLU A 178 13.54 -0.50 23.97
N GLY A 179 12.63 0.44 23.76
CA GLY A 179 12.90 1.88 23.91
C GLY A 179 13.43 2.56 22.65
N ALA A 180 13.27 1.97 21.47
CA ALA A 180 13.60 2.66 20.21
C ALA A 180 12.72 3.92 20.02
N PRO A 181 13.23 4.95 19.31
CA PRO A 181 12.44 6.13 18.96
C PRO A 181 11.18 5.76 18.18
N ARG A 182 10.13 6.56 18.32
CA ARG A 182 8.82 6.25 17.74
C ARG A 182 8.65 6.85 16.34
N PRO A 183 8.14 6.09 15.35
CA PRO A 183 7.68 6.67 14.10
C PRO A 183 6.45 7.56 14.33
N ALA A 184 6.22 8.49 13.43
CA ALA A 184 5.01 9.33 13.44
C ALA A 184 3.76 8.51 13.13
N VAL A 185 3.90 7.51 12.24
CA VAL A 185 2.80 6.60 11.86
C VAL A 185 3.35 5.29 11.33
N VAL A 186 2.59 4.21 11.52
CA VAL A 186 2.86 2.89 10.95
C VAL A 186 1.72 2.48 10.03
N ILE A 187 2.00 2.33 8.74
CA ILE A 187 1.12 1.67 7.77
C ILE A 187 1.45 0.18 7.82
N GLY A 188 0.72 -0.56 8.64
CA GLY A 188 0.95 -1.99 8.90
C GLY A 188 -0.02 -2.86 8.12
N VAL A 189 0.29 -3.20 6.88
CA VAL A 189 -0.56 -4.02 6.02
C VAL A 189 0.18 -5.21 5.40
N PRO A 190 0.97 -5.98 6.19
CA PRO A 190 1.58 -7.19 5.67
C PRO A 190 0.50 -8.17 5.21
N VAL A 191 0.85 -8.98 4.20
CA VAL A 191 -0.05 -10.00 3.62
C VAL A 191 0.45 -11.39 3.94
N GLY A 192 -0.47 -12.33 4.17
CA GLY A 192 -0.08 -13.73 4.30
C GLY A 192 -0.94 -14.57 5.21
N PHE A 193 -0.47 -15.81 5.41
CA PHE A 193 -1.20 -16.85 6.15
C PHE A 193 -0.58 -17.15 7.52
N VAL A 194 0.65 -16.66 7.78
CA VAL A 194 1.37 -16.88 9.03
C VAL A 194 1.82 -15.52 9.58
N GLY A 195 1.28 -15.12 10.71
CA GLY A 195 1.64 -13.89 11.41
C GLY A 195 1.04 -12.59 10.82
N ALA A 196 0.38 -12.63 9.66
CA ALA A 196 -0.11 -11.41 9.03
C ALA A 196 -1.27 -10.77 9.80
N ALA A 197 -2.25 -11.55 10.21
CA ALA A 197 -3.35 -11.06 11.04
C ALA A 197 -2.84 -10.66 12.42
N GLU A 198 -2.07 -11.54 13.05
CA GLU A 198 -1.57 -11.41 14.40
C GLU A 198 -0.66 -10.17 14.56
N SER A 199 0.21 -9.89 13.59
CA SER A 199 1.09 -8.70 13.64
C SER A 199 0.31 -7.38 13.55
N LYS A 200 -0.77 -7.34 12.79
CA LYS A 200 -1.64 -6.17 12.67
C LYS A 200 -2.51 -5.96 13.90
N ASP A 201 -3.02 -7.06 14.47
CA ASP A 201 -3.75 -6.99 15.73
C ASP A 201 -2.82 -6.57 16.87
N ALA A 202 -1.58 -7.05 16.88
CA ALA A 202 -0.56 -6.60 17.84
C ALA A 202 -0.27 -5.09 17.72
N LEU A 203 -0.12 -4.57 16.49
CA LEU A 203 0.06 -3.14 16.28
C LEU A 203 -1.15 -2.34 16.76
N ALA A 204 -2.36 -2.76 16.38
CA ALA A 204 -3.60 -2.06 16.73
C ALA A 204 -3.89 -2.03 18.23
N ALA A 205 -3.43 -3.05 18.97
CA ALA A 205 -3.59 -3.16 20.42
C ALA A 205 -2.34 -2.74 21.23
N HIS A 206 -1.30 -2.25 20.56
CA HIS A 206 -0.02 -1.99 21.22
C HIS A 206 -0.12 -0.89 22.28
N PRO A 207 0.34 -1.13 23.52
CA PRO A 207 0.18 -0.20 24.64
C PRO A 207 0.92 1.12 24.47
N SER A 208 1.89 1.20 23.57
CA SER A 208 2.58 2.45 23.26
C SER A 208 1.68 3.49 22.57
N GLY A 209 0.52 3.08 22.01
CA GLY A 209 -0.39 3.98 21.31
C GLY A 209 0.21 4.55 20.02
N LEU A 210 0.97 3.74 19.26
CA LEU A 210 1.49 4.14 17.95
C LEU A 210 0.34 4.49 17.00
N ASP A 211 0.45 5.63 16.34
CA ASP A 211 -0.49 5.95 15.26
C ASP A 211 -0.32 4.97 14.11
N HIS A 212 -1.44 4.44 13.62
CA HIS A 212 -1.39 3.38 12.64
C HIS A 212 -2.57 3.36 11.68
N ILE A 213 -2.34 2.70 10.54
CA ILE A 213 -3.34 2.27 9.58
C ILE A 213 -3.07 0.80 9.28
N VAL A 214 -4.03 -0.07 9.51
CA VAL A 214 -3.95 -1.52 9.24
C VAL A 214 -5.17 -2.02 8.47
N VAL A 215 -5.01 -3.13 7.77
CA VAL A 215 -6.11 -3.91 7.20
C VAL A 215 -6.11 -5.25 7.91
N ARG A 216 -7.10 -5.53 8.76
CA ARG A 216 -7.17 -6.74 9.57
C ARG A 216 -7.16 -8.02 8.73
N GLY A 217 -6.86 -9.13 9.36
CA GLY A 217 -6.85 -10.44 8.74
C GLY A 217 -5.65 -10.65 7.81
N ARG A 218 -5.81 -11.47 6.77
CA ARG A 218 -4.74 -11.89 5.87
C ARG A 218 -4.48 -10.91 4.72
N ARG A 219 -5.42 -9.99 4.46
CA ARG A 219 -5.33 -9.00 3.37
C ARG A 219 -4.27 -7.97 3.65
N GLY A 220 -3.61 -7.54 2.61
CA GLY A 220 -2.55 -6.55 2.66
C GLY A 220 -1.72 -6.61 1.38
N GLY A 221 -0.47 -6.19 1.47
CA GLY A 221 0.47 -6.30 0.38
C GLY A 221 1.12 -4.99 0.00
N SER A 222 2.24 -5.09 -0.71
CA SER A 222 3.07 -3.94 -1.08
C SER A 222 2.31 -2.89 -1.90
N ALA A 223 1.38 -3.31 -2.77
CA ALA A 223 0.57 -2.39 -3.57
C ALA A 223 -0.36 -1.56 -2.68
N ILE A 224 -1.01 -2.19 -1.68
CA ILE A 224 -1.90 -1.53 -0.73
C ILE A 224 -1.10 -0.55 0.15
N ALA A 225 0.07 -0.96 0.64
CA ALA A 225 0.95 -0.10 1.44
C ALA A 225 1.41 1.14 0.65
N ALA A 226 1.89 0.94 -0.58
CA ALA A 226 2.30 2.03 -1.44
C ALA A 226 1.14 2.96 -1.82
N ALA A 227 -0.06 2.41 -2.05
CA ALA A 227 -1.26 3.19 -2.34
C ALA A 227 -1.66 4.08 -1.15
N ALA A 228 -1.60 3.55 0.08
CA ALA A 228 -1.84 4.33 1.29
C ALA A 228 -0.81 5.47 1.43
N LEU A 229 0.48 5.21 1.25
CA LEU A 229 1.53 6.23 1.25
C LEU A 229 1.27 7.32 0.20
N ASN A 230 0.95 6.94 -1.03
CA ASN A 230 0.69 7.87 -2.12
C ASN A 230 -0.55 8.76 -1.89
N ALA A 231 -1.57 8.23 -1.19
CA ALA A 231 -2.75 8.99 -0.81
C ALA A 231 -2.47 9.97 0.35
N ILE A 232 -1.58 9.58 1.27
CA ILE A 232 -1.13 10.43 2.37
C ILE A 232 -0.22 11.55 1.84
N ALA A 233 0.68 11.22 0.93
CA ALA A 233 1.67 12.16 0.39
C ALA A 233 1.06 13.32 -0.40
N SER A 234 -0.07 13.11 -1.08
CA SER A 234 -0.76 14.14 -1.86
C SER A 234 -2.26 13.97 -1.77
N GLU A 235 -2.95 15.08 -1.55
CA GLU A 235 -4.43 15.15 -1.54
C GLU A 235 -5.02 15.14 -2.96
N GLU A 236 -4.21 15.32 -3.99
CA GLU A 236 -4.61 15.20 -5.38
C GLU A 236 -4.91 13.74 -5.75
N GLU A 237 -5.99 13.54 -6.49
CA GLU A 237 -6.42 12.23 -6.99
C GLU A 237 -5.81 11.86 -8.34
#